data_4ed8d5cd3f699290d4c32b21105f003f
#
_entry.id   4ed8d5cd3f699290d4c32b21105f003f
#
_cell.length_a   1.000
_cell.length_b   1.000
_cell.length_c   1.000
_cell.angle_alpha   90.00
_cell.angle_beta   90.00
_cell.angle_gamma   90.00
#
_symmetry.space_group_name_H-M   'P 1'
#
loop_
_entity.id
_entity.type
_entity.pdbx_description
1 polymer ?
#
loop_
_entity_poly.entity_id
_entity_poly.type
_entity_poly.pdbx_seq_one_letter_code
_entity_poly.pdbx_strand_id
1 'polypeptide(L)'
;MKEPTKILGDERRAYILKRLQESSEPITGGELSAITNVSRQVIVGDITLLKAKNQPIIATSQGYLYMHASRPSAAERIIAVSHGPERTEEELLLLVDHGVTVKDVKIEHPVYGDLTASIMVSNRNEVKQFMKKIRTTNASYLSELTDGIHLHTISAPTEKALDEAEETLRKEKLLIDLE
;
A
#
# COMPACT_ATOMS: atom_id res chain seq x y z
N MET A 1 -8.17 32.21 -21.59
CA MET A 1 -7.48 31.04 -20.99
C MET A 1 -7.66 29.87 -21.95
N LYS A 2 -6.56 29.27 -22.44
CA LYS A 2 -6.65 28.05 -23.25
C LYS A 2 -7.09 26.92 -22.33
N GLU A 3 -8.17 26.21 -22.65
CA GLU A 3 -8.51 24.97 -21.99
C GLU A 3 -7.32 23.99 -22.07
N PRO A 4 -6.96 23.30 -20.97
CA PRO A 4 -5.88 22.33 -21.01
C PRO A 4 -6.24 21.22 -22.01
N THR A 5 -5.43 21.09 -23.05
CA THR A 5 -5.64 20.10 -24.13
C THR A 5 -5.49 18.69 -23.54
N LYS A 6 -6.46 17.83 -23.80
CA LYS A 6 -6.42 16.42 -23.42
C LYS A 6 -5.24 15.73 -24.09
N ILE A 7 -4.35 15.13 -23.28
CA ILE A 7 -3.20 14.37 -23.80
C ILE A 7 -3.69 13.05 -24.41
N LEU A 8 -3.21 12.68 -25.59
CA LEU A 8 -3.56 11.42 -26.26
C LEU A 8 -3.07 10.20 -25.50
N GLY A 9 -3.69 9.05 -25.69
CA GLY A 9 -3.47 7.86 -24.88
C GLY A 9 -2.00 7.44 -24.74
N ASP A 10 -1.25 7.32 -25.85
CA ASP A 10 0.15 6.89 -25.80
C ASP A 10 1.06 7.96 -25.19
N GLU A 11 0.91 9.22 -25.57
CA GLU A 11 1.64 10.34 -24.99
C GLU A 11 1.33 10.49 -23.49
N ARG A 12 0.07 10.30 -23.10
CA ARG A 12 -0.35 10.35 -21.71
C ARG A 12 0.30 9.24 -20.89
N ARG A 13 0.32 8.00 -21.38
CA ARG A 13 0.99 6.88 -20.71
C ARG A 13 2.49 7.11 -20.57
N ALA A 14 3.15 7.62 -21.61
CA ALA A 14 4.56 7.98 -21.54
C ALA A 14 4.82 9.09 -20.50
N TYR A 15 3.95 10.10 -20.44
CA TYR A 15 4.03 11.17 -19.45
C TYR A 15 3.81 10.64 -18.02
N ILE A 16 2.77 9.81 -17.81
CA ILE A 16 2.49 9.19 -16.49
C ILE A 16 3.69 8.35 -16.03
N LEU A 17 4.23 7.51 -16.92
CA LEU A 17 5.39 6.65 -16.60
C LEU A 17 6.59 7.49 -16.17
N LYS A 18 6.92 8.53 -16.93
CA LYS A 18 8.01 9.45 -16.60
C LYS A 18 7.79 10.12 -15.24
N ARG A 19 6.61 10.62 -14.96
CA ARG A 19 6.27 11.23 -13.66
C ARG A 19 6.43 10.28 -12.49
N LEU A 20 6.02 9.02 -12.65
CA LEU A 20 6.18 8.00 -11.64
C LEU A 20 7.65 7.61 -11.43
N GLN A 21 8.45 7.55 -12.50
CA GLN A 21 9.90 7.27 -12.42
C GLN A 21 10.69 8.39 -11.74
N GLU A 22 10.28 9.64 -11.92
CA GLU A 22 10.95 10.81 -11.33
C GLU A 22 10.53 11.06 -9.86
N SER A 23 9.44 10.44 -9.40
CA SER A 23 8.93 10.63 -8.05
C SER A 23 9.44 9.55 -7.10
N SER A 24 9.90 9.98 -5.91
CA SER A 24 10.18 9.09 -4.79
C SER A 24 8.94 8.78 -3.95
N GLU A 25 7.88 9.59 -4.12
CA GLU A 25 6.63 9.49 -3.37
C GLU A 25 5.50 8.96 -4.26
N PRO A 26 4.50 8.27 -3.70
CA PRO A 26 3.32 7.84 -4.44
C PRO A 26 2.56 9.03 -5.04
N ILE A 27 2.11 8.88 -6.27
CA ILE A 27 1.26 9.87 -6.95
C ILE A 27 -0.17 9.35 -7.01
N THR A 28 -1.13 10.13 -6.53
CA THR A 28 -2.53 9.70 -6.52
C THR A 28 -3.15 9.68 -7.92
N GLY A 29 -4.14 8.82 -8.13
CA GLY A 29 -4.90 8.82 -9.38
C GLY A 29 -5.65 10.14 -9.64
N GLY A 30 -5.98 10.90 -8.59
CA GLY A 30 -6.55 12.24 -8.69
C GLY A 30 -5.57 13.26 -9.23
N GLU A 31 -4.32 13.27 -8.74
CA GLU A 31 -3.26 14.15 -9.25
C GLU A 31 -2.94 13.83 -10.71
N LEU A 32 -2.77 12.55 -11.06
CA LEU A 32 -2.56 12.14 -12.46
C LEU A 32 -3.74 12.55 -13.35
N SER A 33 -4.97 12.43 -12.87
CA SER A 33 -6.18 12.86 -13.54
C SER A 33 -6.17 14.38 -13.81
N ALA A 34 -5.83 15.18 -12.80
CA ALA A 34 -5.80 16.64 -12.89
C ALA A 34 -4.75 17.13 -13.90
N ILE A 35 -3.51 16.63 -13.83
CA ILE A 35 -2.42 17.07 -14.70
C ILE A 35 -2.55 16.59 -16.14
N THR A 36 -3.26 15.48 -16.37
CA THR A 36 -3.47 14.94 -17.74
C THR A 36 -4.83 15.30 -18.33
N ASN A 37 -5.67 16.01 -17.59
CA ASN A 37 -7.01 16.42 -17.96
C ASN A 37 -7.90 15.28 -18.49
N VAL A 38 -7.90 14.16 -17.76
CA VAL A 38 -8.76 13.00 -18.01
C VAL A 38 -9.41 12.53 -16.71
N SER A 39 -10.43 11.68 -16.78
CA SER A 39 -11.04 11.11 -15.59
C SER A 39 -10.10 10.13 -14.87
N ARG A 40 -10.31 9.95 -13.56
CA ARG A 40 -9.58 8.95 -12.77
C ARG A 40 -9.71 7.53 -13.35
N GLN A 41 -10.87 7.19 -13.92
CA GLN A 41 -11.09 5.89 -14.56
C GLN A 41 -10.16 5.68 -15.76
N VAL A 42 -9.88 6.71 -16.53
CA VAL A 42 -8.90 6.67 -17.64
C VAL A 42 -7.50 6.41 -17.09
N ILE A 43 -7.11 7.05 -15.97
CA ILE A 43 -5.82 6.81 -15.30
C ILE A 43 -5.70 5.36 -14.86
N VAL A 44 -6.74 4.78 -14.25
CA VAL A 44 -6.76 3.35 -13.86
C VAL A 44 -6.47 2.46 -15.08
N GLY A 45 -7.12 2.73 -16.22
CA GLY A 45 -6.88 2.01 -17.48
C GLY A 45 -5.44 2.17 -18.00
N ASP A 46 -4.90 3.39 -17.98
CA ASP A 46 -3.52 3.67 -18.41
C ASP A 46 -2.49 2.94 -17.53
N ILE A 47 -2.66 2.97 -16.21
CA ILE A 47 -1.80 2.24 -15.28
C ILE A 47 -1.89 0.73 -15.51
N THR A 48 -3.08 0.19 -15.74
CA THR A 48 -3.27 -1.23 -16.06
C THR A 48 -2.50 -1.62 -17.33
N LEU A 49 -2.55 -0.79 -18.38
CA LEU A 49 -1.80 -1.02 -19.61
C LEU A 49 -0.27 -0.91 -19.40
N LEU A 50 0.20 0.02 -18.60
CA LEU A 50 1.61 0.14 -18.24
C LEU A 50 2.11 -1.09 -17.47
N LYS A 51 1.33 -1.59 -16.50
CA LYS A 51 1.62 -2.84 -15.79
C LYS A 51 1.66 -4.05 -16.74
N ALA A 52 0.72 -4.14 -17.68
CA ALA A 52 0.71 -5.19 -18.70
C ALA A 52 1.94 -5.14 -19.64
N LYS A 53 2.59 -3.98 -19.75
CA LYS A 53 3.89 -3.80 -20.42
C LYS A 53 5.10 -4.00 -19.49
N ASN A 54 4.91 -4.72 -18.37
CA ASN A 54 5.93 -5.02 -17.36
C ASN A 54 6.57 -3.79 -16.71
N GLN A 55 5.88 -2.64 -16.67
CA GLN A 55 6.37 -1.53 -15.87
C GLN A 55 6.15 -1.83 -14.38
N PRO A 56 7.19 -1.71 -13.53
CA PRO A 56 7.11 -2.08 -12.12
C PRO A 56 6.37 -1.00 -11.30
N ILE A 57 5.09 -0.83 -11.59
CA ILE A 57 4.20 0.11 -10.91
C ILE A 57 3.32 -0.67 -9.95
N ILE A 58 3.27 -0.26 -8.70
CA ILE A 58 2.32 -0.76 -7.71
C ILE A 58 1.27 0.30 -7.38
N ALA A 59 0.05 -0.15 -7.12
CA ALA A 59 -0.99 0.68 -6.53
C ALA A 59 -0.96 0.45 -5.03
N THR A 60 -0.83 1.52 -4.26
CA THR A 60 -0.77 1.50 -2.80
C THR A 60 -1.96 2.28 -2.20
N SER A 61 -2.10 2.24 -0.90
CA SER A 61 -3.09 3.07 -0.19
C SER A 61 -2.85 4.58 -0.39
N GLN A 62 -1.61 4.98 -0.72
CA GLN A 62 -1.19 6.37 -0.93
C GLN A 62 -1.32 6.82 -2.38
N GLY A 63 -1.29 5.90 -3.35
CA GLY A 63 -1.29 6.20 -4.78
C GLY A 63 -0.46 5.19 -5.56
N TYR A 64 -0.04 5.57 -6.75
CA TYR A 64 0.82 4.76 -7.61
C TYR A 64 2.29 5.05 -7.35
N LEU A 65 3.08 4.00 -7.21
CA LEU A 65 4.51 4.07 -6.95
C LEU A 65 5.27 3.25 -8.00
N TYR A 66 6.36 3.81 -8.54
CA TYR A 66 7.29 3.08 -9.39
C TYR A 66 8.36 2.42 -8.54
N MET A 67 8.54 1.11 -8.69
CA MET A 67 9.52 0.34 -7.93
C MET A 67 10.87 0.36 -8.65
N HIS A 68 11.80 1.18 -8.15
CA HIS A 68 13.18 1.19 -8.64
C HIS A 68 13.94 -0.06 -8.16
N ALA A 69 14.78 -0.64 -9.03
CA ALA A 69 15.49 -1.89 -8.76
C ALA A 69 16.58 -1.81 -7.66
N SER A 70 16.81 -0.66 -7.04
CA SER A 70 17.90 -0.44 -6.09
C SER A 70 17.43 0.38 -4.89
N ARG A 71 16.84 -0.29 -3.89
CA ARG A 71 16.91 0.23 -2.52
C ARG A 71 17.89 -0.63 -1.72
N PRO A 72 18.70 -0.06 -0.79
CA PRO A 72 19.51 -0.86 0.13
C PRO A 72 18.58 -1.87 0.81
N SER A 73 19.10 -3.07 1.07
CA SER A 73 18.32 -4.17 1.65
C SER A 73 17.82 -3.76 3.03
N ALA A 74 16.61 -3.25 3.08
CA ALA A 74 15.88 -3.16 4.33
C ALA A 74 15.62 -4.59 4.82
N ALA A 75 15.72 -4.82 6.11
CA ALA A 75 15.26 -6.06 6.70
C ALA A 75 13.76 -6.23 6.40
N GLU A 76 13.35 -7.43 6.06
CA GLU A 76 11.96 -7.73 5.68
C GLU A 76 11.50 -9.02 6.35
N ARG A 77 10.29 -9.04 6.85
CA ARG A 77 9.71 -10.18 7.56
C ARG A 77 8.22 -10.30 7.28
N ILE A 78 7.69 -11.50 7.31
CA ILE A 78 6.25 -11.76 7.28
C ILE A 78 5.81 -12.11 8.71
N ILE A 79 4.79 -11.45 9.19
CA ILE A 79 4.17 -11.68 10.49
C ILE A 79 2.73 -12.13 10.33
N ALA A 80 2.26 -12.98 11.24
CA ALA A 80 0.88 -13.40 11.33
C ALA A 80 0.21 -12.69 12.51
N VAL A 81 -0.94 -12.09 12.26
CA VAL A 81 -1.70 -11.35 13.26
C VAL A 81 -3.17 -11.76 13.27
N SER A 82 -3.84 -11.54 14.40
CA SER A 82 -5.26 -11.85 14.57
C SER A 82 -5.94 -10.81 15.43
N HIS A 83 -6.85 -10.06 14.84
CA HIS A 83 -7.68 -9.08 15.54
C HIS A 83 -8.89 -8.65 14.70
N GLY A 84 -9.89 -8.06 15.34
CA GLY A 84 -11.03 -7.46 14.66
C GLY A 84 -10.70 -6.11 14.02
N PRO A 85 -11.58 -5.60 13.14
CA PRO A 85 -11.40 -4.33 12.42
C PRO A 85 -11.13 -3.13 13.33
N GLU A 86 -11.67 -3.16 14.55
CA GLU A 86 -11.56 -2.08 15.54
C GLU A 86 -10.11 -1.86 16.03
N ARG A 87 -9.25 -2.87 15.91
CA ARG A 87 -7.84 -2.79 16.31
C ARG A 87 -6.87 -2.51 15.16
N THR A 88 -7.35 -2.40 13.93
CA THR A 88 -6.48 -2.16 12.74
C THR A 88 -5.65 -0.89 12.87
N GLU A 89 -6.26 0.22 13.35
CA GLU A 89 -5.52 1.48 13.54
C GLU A 89 -4.43 1.34 14.61
N GLU A 90 -4.74 0.64 15.70
CA GLU A 90 -3.79 0.35 16.80
C GLU A 90 -2.59 -0.45 16.29
N GLU A 91 -2.83 -1.55 15.60
CA GLU A 91 -1.78 -2.39 15.01
C GLU A 91 -0.85 -1.60 14.10
N LEU A 92 -1.41 -0.88 13.12
CA LEU A 92 -0.62 -0.09 12.19
C LEU A 92 0.21 0.99 12.88
N LEU A 93 -0.36 1.67 13.90
CA LEU A 93 0.37 2.67 14.68
C LEU A 93 1.52 2.06 15.47
N LEU A 94 1.32 0.90 16.11
CA LEU A 94 2.38 0.19 16.83
C LEU A 94 3.55 -0.13 15.89
N LEU A 95 3.28 -0.64 14.69
CA LEU A 95 4.32 -0.97 13.71
C LEU A 95 5.09 0.28 13.25
N VAL A 96 4.39 1.33 12.81
CA VAL A 96 5.08 2.52 12.29
C VAL A 96 5.81 3.32 13.36
N ASP A 97 5.41 3.24 14.63
CA ASP A 97 6.12 3.87 15.75
C ASP A 97 7.49 3.26 16.02
N HIS A 98 7.71 2.01 15.63
CA HIS A 98 9.03 1.36 15.63
C HIS A 98 9.83 1.60 14.33
N GLY A 99 9.39 2.51 13.46
CA GLY A 99 10.05 2.79 12.17
C GLY A 99 9.85 1.67 11.13
N VAL A 100 8.83 0.84 11.31
CA VAL A 100 8.47 -0.25 10.41
C VAL A 100 7.55 0.28 9.31
N THR A 101 7.79 -0.13 8.08
CA THR A 101 6.86 0.03 6.95
C THR A 101 6.02 -1.23 6.81
N VAL A 102 4.71 -1.10 6.87
CA VAL A 102 3.76 -2.18 6.55
C VAL A 102 3.51 -2.15 5.05
N LYS A 103 4.04 -3.13 4.33
CA LYS A 103 4.01 -3.17 2.86
C LYS A 103 2.65 -3.61 2.33
N ASP A 104 2.10 -4.65 2.92
CA ASP A 104 0.87 -5.27 2.44
C ASP A 104 0.05 -5.89 3.58
N VAL A 105 -1.17 -6.29 3.23
CA VAL A 105 -1.99 -7.24 3.97
C VAL A 105 -2.28 -8.43 3.06
N LYS A 106 -2.14 -9.64 3.58
CA LYS A 106 -2.39 -10.90 2.85
C LYS A 106 -3.38 -11.76 3.62
N ILE A 107 -4.29 -12.35 2.89
CA ILE A 107 -5.24 -13.34 3.40
C ILE A 107 -5.34 -14.53 2.45
N GLU A 108 -5.72 -15.69 2.95
CA GLU A 108 -6.11 -16.84 2.14
C GLU A 108 -7.63 -16.82 1.92
N HIS A 109 -8.04 -16.64 0.67
CA HIS A 109 -9.46 -16.63 0.31
C HIS A 109 -9.86 -17.99 -0.27
N PRO A 110 -11.00 -18.61 0.15
CA PRO A 110 -11.36 -19.98 -0.23
C PRO A 110 -11.63 -20.17 -1.75
N VAL A 111 -11.87 -19.08 -2.48
CA VAL A 111 -12.13 -19.13 -3.94
C VAL A 111 -10.95 -18.57 -4.74
N TYR A 112 -10.33 -17.47 -4.28
CA TYR A 112 -9.30 -16.77 -5.05
C TYR A 112 -7.86 -17.14 -4.63
N GLY A 113 -7.70 -17.96 -3.58
CA GLY A 113 -6.37 -18.23 -3.01
C GLY A 113 -5.80 -16.99 -2.31
N ASP A 114 -4.48 -16.80 -2.38
CA ASP A 114 -3.81 -15.68 -1.72
C ASP A 114 -4.22 -14.33 -2.31
N LEU A 115 -4.85 -13.49 -1.50
CA LEU A 115 -5.13 -12.11 -1.83
C LEU A 115 -4.14 -11.20 -1.11
N THR A 116 -3.54 -10.28 -1.87
CA THR A 116 -2.59 -9.31 -1.34
C THR A 116 -3.02 -7.89 -1.72
N ALA A 117 -3.12 -7.01 -0.74
CA ALA A 117 -3.33 -5.59 -0.96
C ALA A 117 -2.11 -4.80 -0.46
N SER A 118 -1.46 -4.05 -1.37
CA SER A 118 -0.31 -3.21 -1.05
C SER A 118 -0.78 -1.93 -0.34
N ILE A 119 -0.57 -1.83 0.97
CA ILE A 119 -0.97 -0.65 1.76
C ILE A 119 0.14 0.38 1.87
N MET A 120 1.40 -0.05 2.03
CA MET A 120 2.61 0.78 2.04
C MET A 120 2.51 1.97 3.00
N VAL A 121 2.24 1.70 4.28
CA VAL A 121 2.23 2.72 5.33
C VAL A 121 3.49 2.64 6.19
N SER A 122 4.13 3.78 6.44
CA SER A 122 5.42 3.88 7.11
C SER A 122 5.48 4.93 8.24
N ASN A 123 4.39 5.68 8.42
CA ASN A 123 4.30 6.70 9.47
C ASN A 123 2.85 6.93 9.90
N ARG A 124 2.68 7.59 11.04
CA ARG A 124 1.35 7.87 11.63
C ARG A 124 0.41 8.65 10.71
N ASN A 125 0.94 9.57 9.89
CA ASN A 125 0.11 10.35 8.98
C ASN A 125 -0.48 9.48 7.87
N GLU A 126 0.30 8.56 7.31
CA GLU A 126 -0.15 7.61 6.29
C GLU A 126 -1.18 6.62 6.85
N VAL A 127 -0.97 6.13 8.09
CA VAL A 127 -1.98 5.32 8.79
C VAL A 127 -3.29 6.10 8.92
N LYS A 128 -3.24 7.35 9.39
CA LYS A 128 -4.42 8.21 9.52
C LYS A 128 -5.14 8.41 8.17
N GLN A 129 -4.40 8.63 7.09
CA GLN A 129 -4.97 8.77 5.75
C GLN A 129 -5.61 7.47 5.27
N PHE A 130 -4.97 6.33 5.51
CA PHE A 130 -5.51 5.01 5.19
C PHE A 130 -6.83 4.76 5.94
N MET A 131 -6.85 4.95 7.25
CA MET A 131 -8.06 4.80 8.07
C MET A 131 -9.19 5.75 7.65
N LYS A 132 -8.84 6.99 7.28
CA LYS A 132 -9.82 7.95 6.73
C LYS A 132 -10.42 7.43 5.42
N LYS A 133 -9.62 6.87 4.51
CA LYS A 133 -10.12 6.30 3.24
C LYS A 133 -11.09 5.14 3.50
N ILE A 134 -10.73 4.19 4.36
CA ILE A 134 -11.63 3.09 4.74
C ILE A 134 -12.98 3.62 5.23
N ARG A 135 -12.95 4.56 6.19
CA ARG A 135 -14.19 5.14 6.77
C ARG A 135 -15.04 5.91 5.75
N THR A 136 -14.42 6.70 4.87
CA THR A 136 -15.15 7.54 3.90
C THR A 136 -15.69 6.77 2.70
N THR A 137 -15.08 5.64 2.35
CA THR A 137 -15.55 4.78 1.26
C THR A 137 -16.42 3.62 1.74
N ASN A 138 -16.53 3.43 3.06
CA ASN A 138 -17.18 2.27 3.69
C ASN A 138 -16.63 0.95 3.14
N ALA A 139 -15.30 0.90 2.90
CA ALA A 139 -14.64 -0.31 2.43
C ALA A 139 -14.47 -1.31 3.58
N SER A 140 -14.70 -2.59 3.31
CA SER A 140 -14.38 -3.66 4.24
C SER A 140 -12.87 -3.90 4.32
N TYR A 141 -12.38 -4.32 5.48
CA TYR A 141 -11.01 -4.79 5.62
C TYR A 141 -10.88 -6.20 5.03
N LEU A 142 -9.73 -6.49 4.41
CA LEU A 142 -9.48 -7.85 3.90
C LEU A 142 -9.50 -8.91 5.02
N SER A 143 -9.02 -8.56 6.21
CA SER A 143 -9.02 -9.43 7.39
C SER A 143 -10.41 -9.87 7.86
N GLU A 144 -11.47 -9.13 7.51
CA GLU A 144 -12.85 -9.55 7.80
C GLU A 144 -13.26 -10.81 7.04
N LEU A 145 -12.59 -11.11 5.91
CA LEU A 145 -12.84 -12.32 5.12
C LEU A 145 -12.24 -13.60 5.75
N THR A 146 -11.41 -13.45 6.78
CA THR A 146 -10.70 -14.54 7.48
C THR A 146 -10.83 -14.46 9.00
N ASP A 147 -11.95 -13.92 9.47
CA ASP A 147 -12.25 -13.77 10.90
C ASP A 147 -11.13 -13.09 11.71
N GLY A 148 -10.45 -12.14 11.07
CA GLY A 148 -9.39 -11.33 11.67
C GLY A 148 -7.96 -11.88 11.48
N ILE A 149 -7.78 -13.11 11.00
CA ILE A 149 -6.46 -13.71 10.78
C ILE A 149 -5.90 -13.21 9.43
N HIS A 150 -4.70 -12.63 9.47
CA HIS A 150 -4.03 -12.15 8.26
C HIS A 150 -2.51 -12.05 8.43
N LEU A 151 -1.82 -11.83 7.32
CA LEU A 151 -0.39 -11.65 7.28
C LEU A 151 -0.05 -10.24 6.85
N HIS A 152 1.06 -9.71 7.38
CA HIS A 152 1.72 -8.51 6.86
C HIS A 152 3.14 -8.83 6.43
N THR A 153 3.55 -8.31 5.26
CA THR A 153 4.95 -8.11 4.96
C THR A 153 5.37 -6.78 5.56
N ILE A 154 6.32 -6.82 6.49
CA ILE A 154 6.86 -5.65 7.16
C ILE A 154 8.34 -5.46 6.79
N SER A 155 8.80 -4.21 6.73
CA SER A 155 10.21 -3.90 6.50
C SER A 155 10.69 -2.75 7.38
N ALA A 156 11.96 -2.80 7.76
CA ALA A 156 12.61 -1.77 8.56
C ALA A 156 14.09 -1.63 8.18
N PRO A 157 14.76 -0.52 8.55
CA PRO A 157 16.19 -0.36 8.31
C PRO A 157 17.05 -1.44 8.97
N THR A 158 16.58 -2.07 10.06
CA THR A 158 17.33 -3.07 10.83
C THR A 158 16.41 -4.20 11.30
N GLU A 159 16.97 -5.41 11.48
CA GLU A 159 16.29 -6.55 12.12
C GLU A 159 15.82 -6.21 13.54
N LYS A 160 16.64 -5.44 14.29
CA LYS A 160 16.29 -5.02 15.65
C LYS A 160 14.97 -4.25 15.70
N ALA A 161 14.70 -3.37 14.75
CA ALA A 161 13.44 -2.64 14.69
C ALA A 161 12.26 -3.57 14.43
N LEU A 162 12.44 -4.61 13.62
CA LEU A 162 11.42 -5.66 13.42
C LEU A 162 11.18 -6.46 14.71
N ASP A 163 12.25 -6.84 15.42
CA ASP A 163 12.14 -7.59 16.68
C ASP A 163 11.38 -6.77 17.75
N GLU A 164 11.69 -5.49 17.89
CA GLU A 164 11.02 -4.57 18.83
C GLU A 164 9.52 -4.39 18.49
N ALA A 165 9.21 -4.29 17.21
CA ALA A 165 7.84 -4.18 16.74
C ALA A 165 7.03 -5.46 17.02
N GLU A 166 7.58 -6.64 16.71
CA GLU A 166 6.94 -7.94 17.01
C GLU A 166 6.72 -8.13 18.51
N GLU A 167 7.71 -7.80 19.35
CA GLU A 167 7.58 -7.89 20.80
C GLU A 167 6.45 -7.00 21.33
N THR A 168 6.26 -5.81 20.72
CA THR A 168 5.17 -4.92 21.08
C THR A 168 3.82 -5.51 20.66
N LEU A 169 3.69 -6.02 19.43
CA LEU A 169 2.48 -6.70 18.97
C LEU A 169 2.14 -7.94 19.84
N ARG A 170 3.16 -8.67 20.28
CA ARG A 170 2.98 -9.84 21.18
C ARG A 170 2.41 -9.42 22.52
N LYS A 171 2.94 -8.35 23.13
CA LYS A 171 2.45 -7.79 24.41
C LYS A 171 0.99 -7.35 24.30
N GLU A 172 0.63 -6.77 23.19
CA GLU A 172 -0.75 -6.34 22.91
C GLU A 172 -1.65 -7.50 22.41
N LYS A 173 -1.14 -8.72 22.33
CA LYS A 173 -1.87 -9.92 21.90
C LYS A 173 -2.47 -9.78 20.48
N LEU A 174 -1.74 -9.11 19.59
CA LEU A 174 -2.07 -8.99 18.18
C LEU A 174 -1.33 -10.04 17.34
N LEU A 175 -0.11 -10.39 17.72
CA LEU A 175 0.71 -11.37 17.02
C LEU A 175 0.23 -12.80 17.31
N ILE A 176 0.22 -13.63 16.28
CA ILE A 176 0.05 -15.07 16.41
C ILE A 176 1.44 -15.66 16.62
N ASP A 177 1.69 -16.26 17.81
CA ASP A 177 2.93 -16.97 18.07
C ASP A 177 2.92 -18.29 17.29
N LEU A 178 3.95 -18.49 16.47
CA LEU A 178 4.23 -19.78 15.85
C LEU A 178 5.05 -20.58 16.88
N GLU A 179 4.39 -21.53 17.56
CA GLU A 179 5.08 -22.49 18.42
C GLU A 179 6.03 -23.41 17.62
#